data_464a966167d08a2e9571f0fc95babce0
#
_entry.id   464a966167d08a2e9571f0fc95babce0
#
_cell.length_a   1.000
_cell.length_b   1.000
_cell.length_c   1.000
_cell.angle_alpha   90.00
_cell.angle_beta   90.00
_cell.angle_gamma   90.00
#
_symmetry.space_group_name_H-M   'P 1'
#
loop_
_entity.id
_entity.type
_entity.pdbx_description
1 polymer ?
#
loop_
_entity_poly.entity_id
_entity_poly.type
_entity_poly.pdbx_seq_one_letter_code
_entity_poly.pdbx_strand_id
1 'polypeptide(L)'
;MKKVLSIFLVLILTLAALAGCSSPSTPSNQPPADQTPAAGTPANGDGIVKMGLGHITSIAKSVDLGVDKDGKDVLPVGQVDTVIAAVGFDKDGKVVKVTIDNAQTRVNFDKNLQVTSDLAAEYKTKVELGDAYGMISASQIKKNWYQQIAELEKWMIGKTVDEIKAMKVKQRDDAHPAVPDVPELTSLVTITVHEYIEAVEEAYHNAVEVQGDAVELGLGHVVSIGKSKGYSMKDGTETLPVAQVDTVMAATAFDKDGKVVRTIIDNAQTKVEFSKEGKVTTDKKGEFKTKVELGDAYGMISASQIKKNWYQQIAELEKWMIGKTVDEIKAMKVKQRDDAHPAVPDVPELTSLVTITVHEYIEAVAESYDNAK
;
A
#
# COMPACT_ATOMS: atom_id res chain seq x y z
N MET A 1 -19.66 23.28 62.00
CA MET A 1 -19.39 24.55 62.70
C MET A 1 -18.81 25.55 61.73
N LYS A 2 -19.50 26.63 61.59
CA LYS A 2 -19.09 28.03 61.32
C LYS A 2 -18.35 28.22 59.94
N LYS A 3 -19.02 28.81 58.96
CA LYS A 3 -19.29 30.26 58.78
C LYS A 3 -18.05 30.97 58.22
N VAL A 4 -18.01 31.83 57.24
CA VAL A 4 -18.90 32.84 56.67
C VAL A 4 -18.07 33.56 55.59
N LEU A 5 -18.56 33.81 54.36
CA LEU A 5 -19.04 35.10 53.85
C LEU A 5 -17.92 36.15 53.58
N SER A 6 -17.76 36.84 52.56
CA SER A 6 -18.56 37.77 51.76
C SER A 6 -17.63 38.50 50.80
N ILE A 7 -17.97 38.71 49.52
CA ILE A 7 -18.64 39.87 48.92
C ILE A 7 -17.78 41.11 48.71
N PHE A 8 -17.74 41.58 47.50
CA PHE A 8 -17.92 42.86 46.80
C PHE A 8 -16.85 43.11 45.74
N LEU A 9 -17.18 43.09 44.48
CA LEU A 9 -17.82 44.11 43.62
C LEU A 9 -17.10 45.46 43.61
N VAL A 10 -16.56 45.87 42.47
CA VAL A 10 -16.89 47.13 41.78
C VAL A 10 -15.99 47.33 40.56
N LEU A 11 -16.62 47.51 39.47
CA LEU A 11 -16.36 48.08 38.16
C LEU A 11 -15.62 49.42 38.24
N ILE A 12 -14.72 49.72 37.29
CA ILE A 12 -14.64 50.99 36.55
C ILE A 12 -13.69 50.84 35.33
N LEU A 13 -14.21 51.21 34.16
CA LEU A 13 -13.51 51.52 32.89
C LEU A 13 -12.64 52.77 33.06
N THR A 14 -11.45 52.78 32.42
CA THR A 14 -10.97 53.94 31.68
C THR A 14 -9.89 53.54 30.65
N LEU A 15 -10.05 54.03 29.46
CA LEU A 15 -9.08 54.09 28.34
C LEU A 15 -7.93 55.04 28.68
N ALA A 16 -6.70 54.70 28.31
CA ALA A 16 -5.74 55.63 27.74
C ALA A 16 -4.52 54.91 27.13
N ALA A 17 -4.08 55.43 26.03
CA ALA A 17 -3.06 54.90 25.14
C ALA A 17 -1.62 55.34 25.52
N LEU A 18 -0.67 54.65 24.91
CA LEU A 18 0.65 55.07 24.43
C LEU A 18 1.90 54.85 25.32
N ALA A 19 2.86 54.28 24.60
CA ALA A 19 4.30 54.45 24.64
C ALA A 19 5.14 53.39 25.38
N GLY A 20 5.89 52.70 24.59
CA GLY A 20 6.97 51.79 24.69
C GLY A 20 8.00 51.97 25.83
N CYS A 21 8.55 50.82 26.17
CA CYS A 21 10.00 50.67 26.43
C CYS A 21 10.34 49.19 26.57
N SER A 22 11.35 48.81 25.86
CA SER A 22 12.05 47.51 25.87
C SER A 22 12.64 47.17 27.22
N SER A 23 12.52 45.91 27.67
CA SER A 23 13.51 45.28 28.55
C SER A 23 13.36 43.72 28.49
N PRO A 24 14.41 42.93 28.75
CA PRO A 24 14.69 41.66 28.15
C PRO A 24 13.98 40.49 28.84
N SER A 25 13.39 39.62 28.06
CA SER A 25 12.79 38.38 28.53
C SER A 25 13.85 37.27 28.59
N THR A 26 13.90 36.64 29.75
CA THR A 26 14.62 35.39 30.07
C THR A 26 14.10 34.24 29.16
N PRO A 27 14.95 33.32 28.68
CA PRO A 27 14.48 32.20 27.88
C PRO A 27 13.81 31.14 28.74
N SER A 28 12.51 30.88 28.52
CA SER A 28 11.83 29.72 29.04
C SER A 28 12.14 28.51 28.12
N ASN A 29 12.80 27.49 28.67
CA ASN A 29 12.98 26.19 28.06
C ASN A 29 11.62 25.45 28.03
N GLN A 30 10.90 25.56 26.92
CA GLN A 30 9.79 24.67 26.60
C GLN A 30 10.19 23.94 25.30
N PRO A 31 10.08 22.58 25.24
CA PRO A 31 10.37 21.86 24.00
C PRO A 31 9.41 22.32 22.90
N PRO A 32 9.85 22.39 21.64
CA PRO A 32 8.95 22.75 20.55
C PRO A 32 7.86 21.70 20.43
N ALA A 33 6.61 22.16 20.37
CA ALA A 33 5.49 21.33 19.96
C ALA A 33 5.79 20.76 18.56
N ASP A 34 5.63 19.46 18.43
CA ASP A 34 5.73 18.71 17.19
C ASP A 34 4.74 19.33 16.17
N GLN A 35 5.28 20.15 15.28
CA GLN A 35 4.53 20.65 14.14
C GLN A 35 4.60 19.57 13.06
N THR A 36 3.58 18.73 12.99
CA THR A 36 3.28 17.97 11.77
C THR A 36 3.37 18.94 10.59
N PRO A 37 4.23 18.71 9.59
CA PRO A 37 4.25 19.57 8.41
C PRO A 37 2.89 19.48 7.74
N ALA A 38 2.21 20.62 7.62
CA ALA A 38 1.00 20.72 6.82
C ALA A 38 1.34 20.22 5.41
N ALA A 39 0.59 19.24 4.93
CA ALA A 39 0.61 18.81 3.54
C ALA A 39 0.57 20.07 2.66
N GLY A 40 1.53 20.19 1.75
CA GLY A 40 1.62 21.33 0.84
C GLY A 40 0.28 21.48 0.12
N THR A 41 -0.34 22.64 0.30
CA THR A 41 -1.57 23.02 -0.45
C THR A 41 -1.25 22.92 -1.94
N PRO A 42 -2.05 22.18 -2.74
CA PRO A 42 -1.86 22.15 -4.19
C PRO A 42 -1.96 23.58 -4.72
N ALA A 43 -0.98 23.99 -5.51
CA ALA A 43 -1.08 25.25 -6.25
C ALA A 43 -2.24 25.13 -7.23
N ASN A 44 -3.23 25.99 -7.06
CA ASN A 44 -4.38 26.27 -7.91
C ASN A 44 -4.55 25.43 -9.17
N GLY A 45 -5.64 24.65 -9.21
CA GLY A 45 -6.25 24.18 -10.44
C GLY A 45 -6.15 22.68 -10.64
N ASP A 46 -7.27 22.15 -10.94
CA ASP A 46 -7.56 20.84 -11.48
C ASP A 46 -7.38 19.66 -10.49
N GLY A 47 -8.52 19.18 -9.98
CA GLY A 47 -8.64 17.97 -9.20
C GLY A 47 -8.07 16.75 -9.92
N ILE A 48 -8.14 15.59 -9.30
CA ILE A 48 -7.72 14.34 -9.91
C ILE A 48 -8.62 14.06 -11.13
N VAL A 49 -8.06 14.17 -12.36
CA VAL A 49 -8.79 13.87 -13.60
C VAL A 49 -8.51 12.47 -14.13
N LYS A 50 -7.37 11.90 -13.76
CA LYS A 50 -7.02 10.49 -13.98
C LYS A 50 -6.40 9.89 -12.72
N MET A 51 -6.57 8.61 -12.53
CA MET A 51 -5.89 7.88 -11.48
C MET A 51 -5.40 6.54 -11.99
N GLY A 52 -4.30 6.05 -11.42
CA GLY A 52 -3.75 4.75 -11.75
C GLY A 52 -3.28 3.99 -10.52
N LEU A 53 -3.24 2.69 -10.68
CA LEU A 53 -2.62 1.74 -9.78
C LEU A 53 -1.46 1.07 -10.51
N GLY A 54 -0.27 1.11 -9.93
CA GLY A 54 0.91 0.42 -10.46
C GLY A 54 1.56 -0.43 -9.38
N HIS A 55 2.28 -1.46 -9.79
CA HIS A 55 2.96 -2.38 -8.89
C HIS A 55 4.25 -2.92 -9.50
N ILE A 56 5.22 -3.23 -8.66
CA ILE A 56 6.43 -3.98 -9.04
C ILE A 56 6.61 -5.11 -8.05
N THR A 57 6.60 -6.34 -8.53
CA THR A 57 6.76 -7.52 -7.68
C THR A 57 8.08 -8.23 -7.94
N SER A 58 8.80 -8.57 -6.87
CA SER A 58 10.09 -9.27 -6.90
C SER A 58 10.12 -10.42 -5.89
N ILE A 59 10.72 -11.54 -6.29
CA ILE A 59 11.03 -12.68 -5.41
C ILE A 59 12.54 -12.89 -5.24
N ALA A 60 13.35 -11.93 -5.66
CA ALA A 60 14.81 -12.05 -5.72
C ALA A 60 15.47 -12.40 -4.38
N LYS A 61 14.83 -12.04 -3.25
CA LYS A 61 15.30 -12.30 -1.89
C LYS A 61 14.86 -13.64 -1.32
N SER A 62 14.19 -14.49 -2.10
CA SER A 62 13.86 -15.86 -1.68
C SER A 62 15.11 -16.69 -1.46
N VAL A 63 15.09 -17.55 -0.43
CA VAL A 63 16.25 -18.26 0.08
C VAL A 63 16.07 -19.78 -0.06
N ASP A 64 17.10 -20.45 -0.55
CA ASP A 64 17.18 -21.91 -0.67
C ASP A 64 17.49 -22.57 0.67
N LEU A 65 17.04 -23.81 0.84
CA LEU A 65 17.57 -24.69 1.91
C LEU A 65 19.06 -24.92 1.67
N GLY A 66 19.86 -24.78 2.70
CA GLY A 66 21.30 -24.99 2.61
C GLY A 66 22.02 -24.86 3.93
N VAL A 67 23.31 -24.60 3.83
CA VAL A 67 24.17 -24.25 4.97
C VAL A 67 24.97 -22.99 4.61
N ASP A 68 25.20 -22.13 5.57
CA ASP A 68 26.05 -20.96 5.39
C ASP A 68 27.55 -21.31 5.46
N LYS A 69 28.40 -20.30 5.28
CA LYS A 69 29.87 -20.44 5.34
C LYS A 69 30.40 -20.96 6.68
N ASP A 70 29.61 -20.83 7.75
CA ASP A 70 29.96 -21.26 9.10
C ASP A 70 29.36 -22.63 9.44
N GLY A 71 28.72 -23.31 8.44
CA GLY A 71 28.11 -24.64 8.57
C GLY A 71 26.76 -24.62 9.29
N LYS A 72 26.15 -23.47 9.49
CA LYS A 72 24.82 -23.32 10.10
C LYS A 72 23.74 -23.49 9.05
N ASP A 73 22.67 -24.16 9.43
CA ASP A 73 21.50 -24.34 8.56
C ASP A 73 20.90 -23.01 8.12
N VAL A 74 20.67 -22.90 6.83
CA VAL A 74 19.89 -21.85 6.18
C VAL A 74 18.55 -22.46 5.77
N LEU A 75 17.48 -21.99 6.39
CA LEU A 75 16.12 -22.48 6.11
C LEU A 75 15.52 -21.79 4.87
N PRO A 76 14.64 -22.50 4.12
CA PRO A 76 14.01 -21.91 2.95
C PRO A 76 13.06 -20.78 3.33
N VAL A 77 13.07 -19.74 2.51
CA VAL A 77 12.14 -18.60 2.65
C VAL A 77 11.62 -18.22 1.27
N GLY A 78 10.32 -18.25 1.07
CA GLY A 78 9.67 -17.57 -0.06
C GLY A 78 9.43 -16.12 0.32
N GLN A 79 10.23 -15.20 -0.22
CA GLN A 79 10.02 -13.77 -0.01
C GLN A 79 9.46 -13.14 -1.26
N VAL A 80 8.35 -12.41 -1.09
CA VAL A 80 7.69 -11.60 -2.12
C VAL A 80 7.69 -10.16 -1.66
N ASP A 81 8.33 -9.28 -2.43
CA ASP A 81 8.33 -7.84 -2.24
C ASP A 81 7.43 -7.24 -3.34
N THR A 82 6.30 -6.65 -2.97
CA THR A 82 5.38 -5.96 -3.89
C THR A 82 5.35 -4.48 -3.54
N VAL A 83 5.99 -3.66 -4.35
CA VAL A 83 5.85 -2.20 -4.34
C VAL A 83 4.52 -1.85 -5.00
N ILE A 84 3.79 -0.90 -4.42
CA ILE A 84 2.46 -0.50 -4.89
C ILE A 84 2.42 1.02 -4.94
N ALA A 85 1.86 1.60 -5.99
CA ALA A 85 1.66 3.04 -6.13
C ALA A 85 0.23 3.36 -6.59
N ALA A 86 -0.50 4.16 -5.79
CA ALA A 86 -1.72 4.82 -6.21
C ALA A 86 -1.41 6.26 -6.59
N VAL A 87 -1.73 6.67 -7.81
CA VAL A 87 -1.33 7.98 -8.34
C VAL A 87 -2.52 8.69 -8.98
N GLY A 88 -2.74 9.94 -8.58
CA GLY A 88 -3.70 10.85 -9.19
C GLY A 88 -3.00 11.89 -10.06
N PHE A 89 -3.54 12.14 -11.24
CA PHE A 89 -2.98 13.04 -12.24
C PHE A 89 -3.96 14.17 -12.59
N ASP A 90 -3.42 15.35 -12.85
CA ASP A 90 -4.17 16.48 -13.42
C ASP A 90 -4.34 16.34 -14.96
N LYS A 91 -4.99 17.34 -15.57
CA LYS A 91 -5.22 17.39 -17.03
C LYS A 91 -3.92 17.47 -17.85
N ASP A 92 -2.83 17.92 -17.26
CA ASP A 92 -1.52 18.05 -17.89
C ASP A 92 -0.63 16.81 -17.67
N GLY A 93 -1.18 15.77 -17.00
CA GLY A 93 -0.48 14.52 -16.68
C GLY A 93 0.53 14.66 -15.54
N LYS A 94 0.42 15.69 -14.73
CA LYS A 94 1.25 15.89 -13.54
C LYS A 94 0.64 15.17 -12.35
N VAL A 95 1.50 14.65 -11.51
CA VAL A 95 1.10 14.01 -10.25
C VAL A 95 0.53 15.07 -9.31
N VAL A 96 -0.72 14.88 -8.88
CA VAL A 96 -1.38 15.72 -7.86
C VAL A 96 -1.54 15.02 -6.53
N LYS A 97 -1.63 13.69 -6.56
CA LYS A 97 -1.65 12.81 -5.39
C LYS A 97 -0.82 11.58 -5.69
N VAL A 98 -0.08 11.10 -4.70
CA VAL A 98 0.63 9.82 -4.79
C VAL A 98 0.76 9.19 -3.41
N THR A 99 0.55 7.90 -3.35
CA THR A 99 0.80 7.07 -2.17
C THR A 99 1.56 5.83 -2.63
N ILE A 100 2.70 5.56 -2.00
CA ILE A 100 3.56 4.41 -2.30
C ILE A 100 3.70 3.56 -1.05
N ASP A 101 3.52 2.25 -1.19
CA ASP A 101 3.79 1.29 -0.13
C ASP A 101 4.58 0.08 -0.65
N ASN A 102 4.95 -0.81 0.25
CA ASN A 102 5.65 -2.05 -0.07
C ASN A 102 5.21 -3.19 0.86
N ALA A 103 4.54 -4.18 0.31
CA ALA A 103 4.25 -5.43 0.98
C ALA A 103 5.46 -6.36 0.88
N GLN A 104 6.27 -6.41 1.94
CA GLN A 104 7.45 -7.28 2.04
C GLN A 104 7.10 -8.54 2.84
N THR A 105 6.59 -9.54 2.16
CA THR A 105 6.02 -10.73 2.81
C THR A 105 6.95 -11.91 2.73
N ARG A 106 7.07 -12.66 3.84
CA ARG A 106 7.90 -13.86 3.97
C ARG A 106 7.07 -15.05 4.38
N VAL A 107 7.24 -16.15 3.66
CA VAL A 107 6.75 -17.46 4.02
C VAL A 107 7.94 -18.32 4.40
N ASN A 108 8.03 -18.69 5.67
CA ASN A 108 9.13 -19.45 6.22
C ASN A 108 8.80 -20.95 6.20
N PHE A 109 9.82 -21.77 5.96
CA PHE A 109 9.74 -23.23 6.01
C PHE A 109 10.77 -23.80 6.98
N ASP A 110 10.50 -24.97 7.51
CA ASP A 110 11.47 -25.74 8.28
C ASP A 110 12.36 -26.61 7.35
N LYS A 111 13.24 -27.41 7.96
CA LYS A 111 14.13 -28.34 7.23
C LYS A 111 13.38 -29.45 6.48
N ASN A 112 12.15 -29.76 6.91
CA ASN A 112 11.28 -30.75 6.28
C ASN A 112 10.35 -30.10 5.26
N LEU A 113 10.61 -28.83 4.93
CA LEU A 113 9.83 -28.01 3.98
C LEU A 113 8.36 -27.83 4.41
N GLN A 114 8.09 -27.86 5.73
CA GLN A 114 6.78 -27.51 6.27
C GLN A 114 6.70 -26.02 6.50
N VAL A 115 5.54 -25.40 6.17
CA VAL A 115 5.31 -23.98 6.43
C VAL A 115 5.32 -23.74 7.93
N THR A 116 6.13 -22.78 8.40
CA THR A 116 6.22 -22.35 9.80
C THR A 116 5.64 -20.99 10.05
N SER A 117 5.37 -20.21 9.00
CA SER A 117 4.62 -18.96 9.10
C SER A 117 3.16 -19.23 9.46
N ASP A 118 2.54 -18.34 10.23
CA ASP A 118 1.12 -18.41 10.54
C ASP A 118 0.30 -18.05 9.28
N LEU A 119 -0.39 -19.05 8.72
CA LEU A 119 -1.17 -18.91 7.49
C LEU A 119 -2.43 -18.03 7.66
N ALA A 120 -2.87 -17.80 8.90
CA ALA A 120 -4.06 -17.01 9.22
C ALA A 120 -3.72 -15.60 9.76
N ALA A 121 -2.42 -15.28 9.91
CA ALA A 121 -2.00 -13.99 10.40
C ALA A 121 -2.27 -12.88 9.37
N GLU A 122 -2.47 -11.67 9.87
CA GLU A 122 -2.44 -10.44 9.09
C GLU A 122 -0.99 -10.08 8.76
N TYR A 123 -0.71 -9.84 7.48
CA TYR A 123 0.60 -9.48 6.97
C TYR A 123 0.62 -8.01 6.58
N LYS A 124 1.37 -7.22 7.33
CA LYS A 124 1.44 -5.77 7.23
C LYS A 124 2.49 -5.30 6.23
N THR A 125 2.16 -4.22 5.54
CA THR A 125 3.09 -3.49 4.66
C THR A 125 4.09 -2.67 5.47
N LYS A 126 5.02 -2.01 4.78
CA LYS A 126 6.02 -1.16 5.46
C LYS A 126 5.41 0.12 6.05
N VAL A 127 4.39 0.68 5.42
CA VAL A 127 3.67 1.84 5.98
C VAL A 127 2.93 1.45 7.23
N GLU A 128 2.16 0.35 7.21
CA GLU A 128 1.43 -0.16 8.38
C GLU A 128 2.34 -0.58 9.54
N LEU A 129 3.51 -1.13 9.23
CA LEU A 129 4.52 -1.45 10.24
C LEU A 129 5.13 -0.20 10.87
N GLY A 130 5.19 0.92 10.14
CA GLY A 130 5.74 2.16 10.63
C GLY A 130 7.10 1.98 11.33
N ASP A 131 7.18 2.36 12.59
CA ASP A 131 8.40 2.21 13.40
C ASP A 131 8.75 0.73 13.67
N ALA A 132 7.76 -0.17 13.70
CA ALA A 132 7.98 -1.61 13.91
C ALA A 132 8.72 -2.28 12.73
N TYR A 133 8.77 -1.65 11.55
CA TYR A 133 9.64 -2.09 10.46
C TYR A 133 11.14 -2.07 10.85
N GLY A 134 11.51 -1.26 11.85
CA GLY A 134 12.80 -1.33 12.53
C GLY A 134 13.99 -0.74 11.76
N MET A 135 13.76 0.07 10.71
CA MET A 135 14.83 0.59 9.86
C MET A 135 15.67 1.70 10.51
N ILE A 136 15.16 2.40 11.52
CA ILE A 136 15.80 3.61 12.07
C ILE A 136 17.24 3.37 12.57
N SER A 137 17.51 2.19 13.11
CA SER A 137 18.85 1.82 13.62
C SER A 137 19.88 1.67 12.49
N ALA A 138 19.46 1.17 11.33
CA ALA A 138 20.30 0.97 10.14
C ALA A 138 20.33 2.21 9.23
N SER A 139 19.39 3.12 9.38
CA SER A 139 19.30 4.35 8.59
C SER A 139 20.38 5.36 8.96
N GLN A 140 21.21 5.76 8.01
CA GLN A 140 22.24 6.77 8.21
C GLN A 140 21.66 8.14 8.59
N ILE A 141 20.47 8.46 8.10
CA ILE A 141 19.77 9.73 8.34
C ILE A 141 18.75 9.64 9.50
N LYS A 142 18.73 8.50 10.22
CA LYS A 142 17.82 8.26 11.35
C LYS A 142 16.34 8.50 11.03
N LYS A 143 15.94 8.14 9.80
CA LYS A 143 14.55 8.12 9.36
C LYS A 143 14.11 6.69 9.08
N ASN A 144 12.87 6.34 9.44
CA ASN A 144 12.24 5.10 9.06
C ASN A 144 11.86 5.10 7.57
N TRP A 145 11.50 3.92 7.04
CA TRP A 145 11.17 3.76 5.63
C TRP A 145 10.00 4.66 5.21
N TYR A 146 8.90 4.64 5.96
CA TYR A 146 7.71 5.43 5.66
C TYR A 146 7.98 6.95 5.65
N GLN A 147 8.91 7.43 6.49
CA GLN A 147 9.31 8.83 6.49
C GLN A 147 10.10 9.22 5.25
N GLN A 148 10.92 8.29 4.72
CA GLN A 148 11.69 8.54 3.51
C GLN A 148 10.82 8.46 2.26
N ILE A 149 9.85 7.54 2.23
CA ILE A 149 8.89 7.43 1.13
C ILE A 149 7.99 8.67 1.06
N ALA A 150 7.55 9.20 2.20
CA ALA A 150 6.76 10.43 2.23
C ALA A 150 7.50 11.65 1.64
N GLU A 151 8.82 11.74 1.82
CA GLU A 151 9.61 12.80 1.18
C GLU A 151 9.74 12.58 -0.34
N LEU A 152 9.83 11.31 -0.78
CA LEU A 152 9.83 10.97 -2.21
C LEU A 152 8.49 11.30 -2.85
N GLU A 153 7.37 10.92 -2.23
CA GLU A 153 6.02 11.26 -2.67
C GLU A 153 5.84 12.77 -2.81
N LYS A 154 6.25 13.52 -1.78
CA LYS A 154 6.18 14.98 -1.80
C LYS A 154 7.00 15.59 -2.95
N TRP A 155 8.16 15.03 -3.25
CA TRP A 155 8.99 15.49 -4.37
C TRP A 155 8.33 15.22 -5.73
N MET A 156 7.54 14.15 -5.86
CA MET A 156 6.84 13.78 -7.09
C MET A 156 5.68 14.73 -7.42
N ILE A 157 5.03 15.34 -6.43
CA ILE A 157 3.89 16.26 -6.64
C ILE A 157 4.27 17.40 -7.58
N GLY A 158 3.41 17.67 -8.57
CA GLY A 158 3.57 18.72 -9.58
C GLY A 158 4.48 18.35 -10.75
N LYS A 159 5.07 17.15 -10.75
CA LYS A 159 5.93 16.64 -11.82
C LYS A 159 5.15 15.70 -12.75
N THR A 160 5.57 15.65 -13.99
CA THR A 160 5.18 14.59 -14.93
C THR A 160 5.97 13.30 -14.62
N VAL A 161 5.46 12.16 -15.10
CA VAL A 161 6.15 10.87 -14.94
C VAL A 161 7.52 10.88 -15.61
N ASP A 162 7.67 11.55 -16.76
CA ASP A 162 8.96 11.69 -17.44
C ASP A 162 9.98 12.48 -16.59
N GLU A 163 9.54 13.54 -15.89
CA GLU A 163 10.40 14.28 -14.95
C GLU A 163 10.80 13.44 -13.74
N ILE A 164 9.89 12.58 -13.25
CA ILE A 164 10.16 11.64 -12.15
C ILE A 164 11.18 10.59 -12.59
N LYS A 165 11.01 10.00 -13.76
CA LYS A 165 11.95 9.02 -14.36
C LYS A 165 13.33 9.61 -14.63
N ALA A 166 13.40 10.91 -14.95
CA ALA A 166 14.65 11.62 -15.17
C ALA A 166 15.41 11.96 -13.86
N MET A 167 14.89 11.54 -12.69
CA MET A 167 15.59 11.70 -11.42
C MET A 167 17.02 11.14 -11.51
N LYS A 168 18.01 11.95 -11.17
CA LYS A 168 19.38 11.46 -11.03
C LYS A 168 19.49 10.59 -9.80
N VAL A 169 20.09 9.43 -9.98
CA VAL A 169 20.39 8.49 -8.90
C VAL A 169 21.86 8.13 -8.88
N LYS A 170 22.35 7.69 -7.72
CA LYS A 170 23.71 7.17 -7.55
C LYS A 170 23.71 5.89 -6.73
N GLN A 171 24.73 5.07 -6.91
CA GLN A 171 25.00 3.96 -6.01
C GLN A 171 25.56 4.50 -4.70
N ARG A 172 24.96 4.12 -3.57
CA ARG A 172 25.48 4.39 -2.23
C ARG A 172 26.38 3.26 -1.74
N ASP A 173 25.92 2.03 -1.89
CA ASP A 173 26.59 0.77 -1.57
C ASP A 173 25.94 -0.37 -2.39
N ASP A 174 26.43 -1.61 -2.25
CA ASP A 174 25.94 -2.75 -3.02
C ASP A 174 24.44 -3.07 -2.75
N ALA A 175 23.94 -2.78 -1.55
CA ALA A 175 22.54 -2.96 -1.18
C ALA A 175 21.64 -1.78 -1.63
N HIS A 176 22.24 -0.65 -2.01
CA HIS A 176 21.53 0.57 -2.38
C HIS A 176 22.09 1.13 -3.70
N PRO A 177 21.77 0.45 -4.83
CA PRO A 177 22.36 0.79 -6.14
C PRO A 177 21.84 2.09 -6.76
N ALA A 178 20.66 2.59 -6.32
CA ALA A 178 19.97 3.72 -6.95
C ALA A 178 19.28 4.61 -5.90
N VAL A 179 20.06 5.32 -5.08
CA VAL A 179 19.51 6.35 -4.17
C VAL A 179 19.42 7.70 -4.87
N PRO A 180 18.51 8.61 -4.49
CA PRO A 180 18.40 9.92 -5.13
C PRO A 180 19.70 10.73 -5.06
N ASP A 181 20.06 11.35 -6.20
CA ASP A 181 21.17 12.28 -6.33
C ASP A 181 20.71 13.65 -6.83
N VAL A 182 19.61 14.11 -6.24
CA VAL A 182 19.04 15.45 -6.45
C VAL A 182 19.06 16.23 -5.13
N PRO A 183 19.35 17.54 -5.15
CA PRO A 183 19.56 18.33 -3.92
C PRO A 183 18.43 18.24 -2.92
N GLU A 184 17.19 18.18 -3.39
CA GLU A 184 15.98 18.19 -2.57
C GLU A 184 15.81 16.88 -1.76
N LEU A 185 16.38 15.76 -2.23
CA LEU A 185 16.20 14.44 -1.63
C LEU A 185 17.45 13.84 -1.01
N THR A 186 18.64 14.31 -1.37
CA THR A 186 19.92 13.67 -1.00
C THR A 186 20.09 13.47 0.52
N SER A 187 19.57 14.38 1.35
CA SER A 187 19.59 14.27 2.82
C SER A 187 18.33 13.67 3.43
N LEU A 188 17.31 13.41 2.63
CA LEU A 188 15.97 13.00 3.08
C LEU A 188 15.64 11.55 2.72
N VAL A 189 16.22 11.04 1.60
CA VAL A 189 15.95 9.71 1.05
C VAL A 189 17.27 9.02 0.71
N THR A 190 17.55 7.91 1.38
CA THR A 190 18.76 7.10 1.21
C THR A 190 18.46 5.64 0.86
N ILE A 191 17.20 5.32 0.60
CA ILE A 191 16.75 4.03 0.07
C ILE A 191 16.87 4.01 -1.46
N THR A 192 16.96 2.81 -2.03
CA THR A 192 16.88 2.62 -3.49
C THR A 192 15.47 2.96 -3.97
N VAL A 193 15.35 3.74 -5.05
CA VAL A 193 14.06 4.33 -5.47
C VAL A 193 13.55 3.86 -6.82
N HIS A 194 14.31 3.09 -7.60
CA HIS A 194 13.91 2.75 -8.97
C HIS A 194 12.58 1.99 -9.02
N GLU A 195 12.35 0.98 -8.16
CA GLU A 195 11.10 0.22 -8.14
C GLU A 195 9.89 1.11 -7.80
N TYR A 196 10.07 2.15 -6.97
CA TYR A 196 9.01 3.12 -6.64
C TYR A 196 8.69 4.02 -7.84
N ILE A 197 9.70 4.44 -8.58
CA ILE A 197 9.54 5.23 -9.81
C ILE A 197 8.86 4.37 -10.89
N GLU A 198 9.27 3.12 -11.04
CA GLU A 198 8.66 2.17 -11.98
C GLU A 198 7.19 1.91 -11.66
N ALA A 199 6.83 1.73 -10.38
CA ALA A 199 5.43 1.57 -9.97
C ALA A 199 4.59 2.84 -10.28
N VAL A 200 5.16 4.04 -10.13
CA VAL A 200 4.48 5.30 -10.53
C VAL A 200 4.35 5.39 -12.05
N GLU A 201 5.35 4.96 -12.82
CA GLU A 201 5.27 4.88 -14.28
C GLU A 201 4.17 3.92 -14.72
N GLU A 202 4.12 2.74 -14.12
CA GLU A 202 3.08 1.76 -14.41
C GLU A 202 1.68 2.28 -14.05
N ALA A 203 1.52 2.97 -12.91
CA ALA A 203 0.28 3.63 -12.55
C ALA A 203 -0.16 4.66 -13.61
N TYR A 204 0.79 5.38 -14.24
CA TYR A 204 0.48 6.31 -15.32
C TYR A 204 0.00 5.58 -16.59
N HIS A 205 0.63 4.48 -16.96
CA HIS A 205 0.22 3.69 -18.11
C HIS A 205 -1.13 3.03 -17.93
N ASN A 206 -1.46 2.64 -16.70
CA ASN A 206 -2.74 2.03 -16.32
C ASN A 206 -3.80 3.06 -15.93
N ALA A 207 -3.52 4.37 -16.06
CA ALA A 207 -4.42 5.41 -15.57
C ALA A 207 -5.75 5.44 -16.32
N VAL A 208 -6.83 5.55 -15.55
CA VAL A 208 -8.21 5.68 -16.02
C VAL A 208 -8.77 7.06 -15.71
N GLU A 209 -9.75 7.49 -16.51
CA GLU A 209 -10.47 8.74 -16.27
C GLU A 209 -11.25 8.68 -14.94
N VAL A 210 -11.21 9.81 -14.21
CA VAL A 210 -12.00 10.04 -13.01
C VAL A 210 -13.16 10.98 -13.38
N GLN A 211 -14.37 10.48 -13.28
CA GLN A 211 -15.58 11.25 -13.59
C GLN A 211 -16.20 11.77 -12.30
N GLY A 212 -16.06 13.06 -12.03
CA GLY A 212 -16.57 13.73 -10.83
C GLY A 212 -15.48 14.48 -10.07
N ASP A 213 -15.88 15.12 -8.98
CA ASP A 213 -14.99 15.96 -8.18
C ASP A 213 -14.24 15.10 -7.14
N ALA A 214 -13.20 14.40 -7.57
CA ALA A 214 -12.32 13.68 -6.68
C ALA A 214 -11.35 14.64 -5.98
N VAL A 215 -11.33 14.61 -4.66
CA VAL A 215 -10.50 15.49 -3.81
C VAL A 215 -9.44 14.74 -3.03
N GLU A 216 -9.65 13.44 -2.78
CA GLU A 216 -8.75 12.57 -2.05
C GLU A 216 -8.46 11.31 -2.85
N LEU A 217 -7.28 10.74 -2.64
CA LEU A 217 -6.85 9.46 -3.20
C LEU A 217 -6.21 8.63 -2.08
N GLY A 218 -6.67 7.40 -1.93
CA GLY A 218 -6.10 6.46 -0.99
C GLY A 218 -5.60 5.19 -1.65
N LEU A 219 -4.66 4.54 -0.98
CA LEU A 219 -4.16 3.21 -1.28
C LEU A 219 -4.51 2.28 -0.12
N GLY A 220 -5.16 1.16 -0.42
CA GLY A 220 -5.40 0.09 0.55
C GLY A 220 -4.97 -1.26 -0.01
N HIS A 221 -4.75 -2.21 0.87
CA HIS A 221 -4.25 -3.53 0.52
C HIS A 221 -4.68 -4.59 1.54
N VAL A 222 -4.70 -5.84 1.11
CA VAL A 222 -4.85 -7.01 1.99
C VAL A 222 -3.83 -8.05 1.54
N VAL A 223 -2.97 -8.49 2.47
CA VAL A 223 -1.90 -9.45 2.18
C VAL A 223 -2.19 -10.77 2.87
N SER A 224 -2.25 -11.85 2.11
CA SER A 224 -2.50 -13.21 2.60
C SER A 224 -1.47 -14.21 2.11
N ILE A 225 -1.07 -15.13 2.99
CA ILE A 225 -0.25 -16.29 2.63
C ILE A 225 -1.00 -17.62 2.82
N GLY A 226 -2.30 -17.56 3.06
CA GLY A 226 -3.14 -18.70 3.44
C GLY A 226 -3.15 -19.88 2.46
N LYS A 227 -2.70 -19.67 1.21
CA LYS A 227 -2.61 -20.72 0.18
C LYS A 227 -1.22 -21.34 0.04
N SER A 228 -0.26 -20.96 0.88
CA SER A 228 1.07 -21.57 0.94
C SER A 228 0.98 -23.02 1.39
N LYS A 229 1.86 -23.86 0.86
CA LYS A 229 1.85 -25.31 1.11
C LYS A 229 3.25 -25.80 1.45
N GLY A 230 3.35 -26.68 2.45
CA GLY A 230 4.55 -27.45 2.72
C GLY A 230 4.65 -28.68 1.81
N TYR A 231 5.80 -29.34 1.86
CA TYR A 231 5.99 -30.63 1.20
C TYR A 231 5.06 -31.70 1.81
N SER A 232 4.41 -32.47 0.96
CA SER A 232 3.66 -33.63 1.44
C SER A 232 3.61 -34.74 0.37
N MET A 233 3.47 -36.00 0.87
CA MET A 233 3.19 -37.17 0.06
C MET A 233 1.90 -37.78 0.59
N LYS A 234 0.82 -37.75 -0.19
CA LYS A 234 -0.46 -38.31 0.20
C LYS A 234 -1.01 -39.21 -0.89
N ASP A 235 -1.33 -40.45 -0.56
CA ASP A 235 -1.91 -41.44 -1.49
C ASP A 235 -1.11 -41.57 -2.82
N GLY A 236 0.22 -41.50 -2.74
CA GLY A 236 1.12 -41.56 -3.90
C GLY A 236 1.23 -40.25 -4.69
N THR A 237 0.51 -39.18 -4.26
CA THR A 237 0.60 -37.87 -4.86
C THR A 237 1.56 -36.98 -4.10
N GLU A 238 2.59 -36.50 -4.79
CA GLU A 238 3.57 -35.54 -4.27
C GLU A 238 3.05 -34.10 -4.40
N THR A 239 3.14 -33.35 -3.32
CA THR A 239 2.92 -31.91 -3.30
C THR A 239 4.23 -31.23 -2.96
N LEU A 240 4.77 -30.43 -3.88
CA LEU A 240 5.97 -29.62 -3.67
C LEU A 240 5.65 -28.37 -2.83
N PRO A 241 6.65 -27.85 -2.08
CA PRO A 241 6.44 -26.63 -1.29
C PRO A 241 6.22 -25.42 -2.18
N VAL A 242 5.27 -24.60 -1.78
CA VAL A 242 4.93 -23.33 -2.47
C VAL A 242 4.69 -22.25 -1.42
N ALA A 243 5.43 -21.16 -1.49
CA ALA A 243 5.07 -19.92 -0.84
C ALA A 243 4.16 -19.14 -1.80
N GLN A 244 2.89 -19.02 -1.46
CA GLN A 244 1.97 -18.18 -2.22
C GLN A 244 1.61 -16.94 -1.40
N VAL A 245 1.84 -15.78 -2.00
CA VAL A 245 1.46 -14.49 -1.43
C VAL A 245 0.41 -13.86 -2.36
N ASP A 246 -0.77 -13.64 -1.84
CA ASP A 246 -1.85 -12.91 -2.50
C ASP A 246 -1.86 -11.48 -1.92
N THR A 247 -1.55 -10.48 -2.74
CA THR A 247 -1.60 -9.07 -2.37
C THR A 247 -2.73 -8.40 -3.15
N VAL A 248 -3.88 -8.22 -2.50
CA VAL A 248 -4.98 -7.39 -3.02
C VAL A 248 -4.59 -5.93 -2.84
N MET A 249 -4.85 -5.11 -3.84
CA MET A 249 -4.53 -3.68 -3.88
C MET A 249 -5.75 -2.90 -4.37
N ALA A 250 -6.01 -1.75 -3.75
CA ALA A 250 -7.06 -0.83 -4.19
C ALA A 250 -6.55 0.61 -4.17
N ALA A 251 -6.59 1.26 -5.33
CA ALA A 251 -6.46 2.72 -5.43
C ALA A 251 -7.86 3.30 -5.55
N THR A 252 -8.25 4.18 -4.63
CA THR A 252 -9.61 4.72 -4.60
C THR A 252 -9.61 6.23 -4.45
N ALA A 253 -10.29 6.90 -5.36
CA ALA A 253 -10.54 8.35 -5.32
C ALA A 253 -11.90 8.63 -4.69
N PHE A 254 -11.92 9.61 -3.79
CA PHE A 254 -13.11 9.99 -3.02
C PHE A 254 -13.48 11.47 -3.29
N ASP A 255 -14.78 11.76 -3.22
CA ASP A 255 -15.29 13.13 -3.20
C ASP A 255 -15.21 13.71 -1.77
N LYS A 256 -15.57 15.00 -1.65
CA LYS A 256 -15.61 15.72 -0.37
C LYS A 256 -16.56 15.13 0.68
N ASP A 257 -17.49 14.28 0.27
CA ASP A 257 -18.47 13.62 1.13
C ASP A 257 -18.03 12.16 1.47
N GLY A 258 -16.81 11.76 1.08
CA GLY A 258 -16.23 10.42 1.33
C GLY A 258 -16.84 9.32 0.45
N LYS A 259 -17.48 9.68 -0.66
CA LYS A 259 -18.02 8.70 -1.61
C LYS A 259 -16.97 8.34 -2.66
N VAL A 260 -16.97 7.09 -3.05
CA VAL A 260 -16.12 6.58 -4.12
C VAL A 260 -16.49 7.26 -5.44
N VAL A 261 -15.55 7.99 -6.02
CA VAL A 261 -15.65 8.55 -7.38
C VAL A 261 -15.11 7.57 -8.40
N ARG A 262 -14.00 6.91 -8.07
CA ARG A 262 -13.39 5.85 -8.87
C ARG A 262 -12.59 4.94 -7.96
N THR A 263 -12.59 3.64 -8.25
CA THR A 263 -11.67 2.68 -7.63
C THR A 263 -11.07 1.78 -8.70
N ILE A 264 -9.84 1.35 -8.48
CA ILE A 264 -9.11 0.34 -9.27
C ILE A 264 -8.67 -0.73 -8.28
N ILE A 265 -9.09 -1.97 -8.51
CA ILE A 265 -8.76 -3.11 -7.65
C ILE A 265 -7.98 -4.13 -8.46
N ASP A 266 -6.86 -4.58 -7.92
CA ASP A 266 -6.07 -5.66 -8.51
C ASP A 266 -5.59 -6.66 -7.45
N ASN A 267 -4.97 -7.75 -7.91
CA ASN A 267 -4.43 -8.79 -7.03
C ASN A 267 -3.16 -9.39 -7.64
N ALA A 268 -2.02 -9.17 -6.99
CA ALA A 268 -0.77 -9.86 -7.29
C ALA A 268 -0.76 -11.22 -6.56
N GLN A 269 -0.99 -12.29 -7.32
CA GLN A 269 -0.97 -13.66 -6.81
C GLN A 269 0.36 -14.33 -7.13
N THR A 270 1.37 -14.07 -6.31
CA THR A 270 2.74 -14.48 -6.55
C THR A 270 3.06 -15.82 -5.89
N LYS A 271 3.71 -16.71 -6.64
CA LYS A 271 4.16 -18.01 -6.14
C LYS A 271 5.67 -18.14 -6.21
N VAL A 272 6.27 -18.59 -5.12
CA VAL A 272 7.65 -19.04 -5.05
C VAL A 272 7.60 -20.54 -4.84
N GLU A 273 7.96 -21.29 -5.87
CA GLU A 273 7.97 -22.73 -5.86
C GLU A 273 9.34 -23.27 -5.45
N PHE A 274 9.33 -24.39 -4.73
CA PHE A 274 10.55 -25.06 -4.29
C PHE A 274 10.59 -26.50 -4.77
N SER A 275 11.78 -27.00 -5.05
CA SER A 275 11.99 -28.44 -5.25
C SER A 275 11.86 -29.20 -3.92
N LYS A 276 11.82 -30.52 -3.97
CA LYS A 276 11.86 -31.40 -2.78
C LYS A 276 13.16 -31.29 -1.98
N GLU A 277 14.22 -30.74 -2.57
CA GLU A 277 15.48 -30.41 -1.89
C GLU A 277 15.48 -28.99 -1.31
N GLY A 278 14.35 -28.28 -1.36
CA GLY A 278 14.20 -26.93 -0.83
C GLY A 278 14.91 -25.83 -1.64
N LYS A 279 15.13 -26.07 -2.93
CA LYS A 279 15.67 -25.06 -3.85
C LYS A 279 14.55 -24.29 -4.52
N VAL A 280 14.66 -22.97 -4.60
CA VAL A 280 13.74 -22.12 -5.36
C VAL A 280 13.82 -22.50 -6.83
N THR A 281 12.68 -22.85 -7.42
CA THR A 281 12.57 -23.24 -8.84
C THR A 281 11.94 -22.14 -9.71
N THR A 282 11.20 -21.23 -9.09
CA THR A 282 10.67 -20.04 -9.77
C THR A 282 11.82 -19.12 -10.18
N ASP A 283 11.78 -18.60 -11.41
CA ASP A 283 12.78 -17.64 -11.87
C ASP A 283 12.74 -16.37 -11.01
N LYS A 284 13.82 -16.13 -10.26
CA LYS A 284 13.96 -14.96 -9.37
C LYS A 284 14.04 -13.62 -10.11
N LYS A 285 14.25 -13.65 -11.43
CA LYS A 285 14.29 -12.48 -12.32
C LYS A 285 13.07 -12.40 -13.23
N GLY A 286 12.11 -13.29 -13.04
CA GLY A 286 10.87 -13.32 -13.82
C GLY A 286 10.00 -12.09 -13.55
N GLU A 287 9.13 -11.79 -14.50
CA GLU A 287 8.05 -10.82 -14.36
C GLU A 287 6.86 -11.48 -13.65
N PHE A 288 6.30 -10.81 -12.63
CA PHE A 288 5.18 -11.32 -11.84
C PHE A 288 3.95 -10.44 -12.06
N LYS A 289 3.09 -10.90 -12.97
CA LYS A 289 1.88 -10.20 -13.39
C LYS A 289 0.74 -10.36 -12.40
N THR A 290 -0.03 -9.29 -12.23
CA THR A 290 -1.29 -9.30 -11.51
C THR A 290 -2.40 -10.02 -12.29
N LYS A 291 -3.55 -10.19 -11.66
CA LYS A 291 -4.72 -10.79 -12.33
C LYS A 291 -5.28 -9.91 -13.44
N VAL A 292 -5.23 -8.58 -13.28
CA VAL A 292 -5.63 -7.64 -14.35
C VAL A 292 -4.69 -7.75 -15.55
N GLU A 293 -3.39 -7.75 -15.32
CA GLU A 293 -2.38 -7.85 -16.39
C GLU A 293 -2.39 -9.21 -17.09
N LEU A 294 -2.68 -10.30 -16.37
CA LEU A 294 -2.87 -11.62 -16.95
C LEU A 294 -4.14 -11.66 -17.81
N GLY A 295 -5.16 -10.88 -17.48
CA GLY A 295 -6.40 -10.83 -18.25
C GLY A 295 -6.98 -12.23 -18.50
N ASP A 296 -7.15 -12.57 -19.77
CA ASP A 296 -7.63 -13.90 -20.20
C ASP A 296 -6.65 -15.03 -19.86
N ALA A 297 -5.35 -14.75 -19.82
CA ALA A 297 -4.32 -15.73 -19.48
C ALA A 297 -4.38 -16.19 -18.01
N TYR A 298 -5.07 -15.46 -17.13
CA TYR A 298 -5.39 -15.95 -15.79
C TYR A 298 -6.24 -17.24 -15.80
N GLY A 299 -6.95 -17.49 -16.89
CA GLY A 299 -7.58 -18.80 -17.20
C GLY A 299 -8.85 -19.10 -16.42
N MET A 300 -9.50 -18.10 -15.80
CA MET A 300 -10.69 -18.34 -14.97
C MET A 300 -11.96 -18.65 -15.74
N ILE A 301 -12.06 -18.29 -17.01
CA ILE A 301 -13.31 -18.37 -17.79
C ILE A 301 -13.92 -19.79 -17.85
N SER A 302 -13.07 -20.82 -17.87
CA SER A 302 -13.53 -22.23 -17.91
C SER A 302 -14.16 -22.67 -16.58
N ALA A 303 -13.65 -22.18 -15.45
CA ALA A 303 -14.16 -22.47 -14.11
C ALA A 303 -15.28 -21.52 -13.68
N SER A 304 -15.43 -20.38 -14.34
CA SER A 304 -16.46 -19.38 -14.02
C SER A 304 -17.84 -19.84 -14.46
N GLN A 305 -18.78 -19.93 -13.53
CA GLN A 305 -20.17 -20.30 -13.82
C GLN A 305 -20.86 -19.29 -14.76
N ILE A 306 -20.48 -18.02 -14.67
CA ILE A 306 -21.03 -16.93 -15.49
C ILE A 306 -20.21 -16.62 -16.74
N LYS A 307 -19.17 -17.46 -17.04
CA LYS A 307 -18.30 -17.30 -18.19
C LYS A 307 -17.65 -15.91 -18.31
N LYS A 308 -17.29 -15.32 -17.18
CA LYS A 308 -16.52 -14.08 -17.07
C LYS A 308 -15.16 -14.37 -16.42
N ASN A 309 -14.12 -13.72 -16.92
CA ASN A 309 -12.80 -13.73 -16.33
C ASN A 309 -12.78 -12.88 -15.04
N TRP A 310 -11.73 -13.00 -14.24
CA TRP A 310 -11.61 -12.29 -12.96
C TRP A 310 -11.68 -10.77 -13.14
N TYR A 311 -10.90 -10.21 -14.06
CA TYR A 311 -10.86 -8.77 -14.32
C TYR A 311 -12.22 -8.20 -14.75
N GLN A 312 -13.03 -9.00 -15.46
CA GLN A 312 -14.38 -8.60 -15.87
C GLN A 312 -15.35 -8.54 -14.67
N GLN A 313 -15.17 -9.43 -13.71
CA GLN A 313 -16.00 -9.46 -12.50
C GLN A 313 -15.59 -8.34 -11.54
N ILE A 314 -14.30 -8.06 -11.40
CA ILE A 314 -13.80 -6.94 -10.59
C ILE A 314 -14.27 -5.59 -11.16
N ALA A 315 -14.25 -5.41 -12.48
CA ALA A 315 -14.77 -4.19 -13.10
C ALA A 315 -16.26 -3.92 -12.78
N GLU A 316 -17.08 -4.96 -12.66
CA GLU A 316 -18.48 -4.80 -12.24
C GLU A 316 -18.60 -4.46 -10.74
N LEU A 317 -17.71 -5.00 -9.90
CA LEU A 317 -17.63 -4.66 -8.47
C LEU A 317 -17.21 -3.22 -8.28
N GLU A 318 -16.15 -2.78 -8.95
CA GLU A 318 -15.67 -1.38 -8.95
C GLU A 318 -16.78 -0.41 -9.36
N LYS A 319 -17.48 -0.71 -10.45
CA LYS A 319 -18.61 0.07 -10.94
C LYS A 319 -19.73 0.19 -9.91
N TRP A 320 -20.03 -0.92 -9.20
CA TRP A 320 -21.07 -0.92 -8.17
C TRP A 320 -20.67 -0.05 -6.96
N MET A 321 -19.39 0.10 -6.66
CA MET A 321 -18.88 0.92 -5.56
C MET A 321 -19.00 2.43 -5.82
N ILE A 322 -19.01 2.87 -7.08
CA ILE A 322 -19.09 4.30 -7.42
C ILE A 322 -20.33 4.96 -6.81
N GLY A 323 -20.16 6.11 -6.19
CA GLY A 323 -21.21 6.92 -5.53
C GLY A 323 -21.59 6.43 -4.13
N LYS A 324 -20.98 5.34 -3.63
CA LYS A 324 -21.21 4.81 -2.28
C LYS A 324 -20.12 5.26 -1.32
N THR A 325 -20.49 5.38 -0.06
CA THR A 325 -19.54 5.48 1.05
C THR A 325 -18.93 4.12 1.37
N VAL A 326 -17.80 4.12 2.07
CA VAL A 326 -17.16 2.87 2.54
C VAL A 326 -18.09 2.06 3.44
N ASP A 327 -18.88 2.71 4.30
CA ASP A 327 -19.85 2.02 5.16
C ASP A 327 -20.94 1.31 4.34
N GLU A 328 -21.43 1.93 3.27
CA GLU A 328 -22.39 1.30 2.35
C GLU A 328 -21.77 0.10 1.60
N ILE A 329 -20.47 0.19 1.24
CA ILE A 329 -19.72 -0.90 0.59
C ILE A 329 -19.52 -2.06 1.58
N LYS A 330 -19.10 -1.79 2.81
CA LYS A 330 -18.94 -2.79 3.88
C LYS A 330 -20.27 -3.46 4.27
N ALA A 331 -21.39 -2.76 4.11
CA ALA A 331 -22.72 -3.30 4.37
C ALA A 331 -23.26 -4.17 3.22
N MET A 332 -22.47 -4.43 2.17
CA MET A 332 -22.86 -5.34 1.08
C MET A 332 -23.26 -6.70 1.64
N LYS A 333 -24.47 -7.17 1.27
CA LYS A 333 -24.87 -8.53 1.62
C LYS A 333 -24.07 -9.53 0.79
N VAL A 334 -23.51 -10.52 1.48
CA VAL A 334 -22.76 -11.62 0.86
C VAL A 334 -23.35 -12.95 1.30
N LYS A 335 -23.11 -13.99 0.48
CA LYS A 335 -23.47 -15.37 0.81
C LYS A 335 -22.32 -16.32 0.48
N GLN A 336 -22.32 -17.47 1.15
CA GLN A 336 -21.46 -18.58 0.76
C GLN A 336 -22.05 -19.24 -0.49
N ARG A 337 -21.25 -19.39 -1.53
CA ARG A 337 -21.58 -20.16 -2.73
C ARG A 337 -21.14 -21.63 -2.60
N ASP A 338 -19.91 -21.81 -2.17
CA ASP A 338 -19.24 -23.09 -1.90
C ASP A 338 -18.06 -22.86 -0.93
N ASP A 339 -17.33 -23.91 -0.54
CA ASP A 339 -16.22 -23.80 0.41
C ASP A 339 -15.07 -22.92 -0.08
N ALA A 340 -14.86 -22.83 -1.40
CA ALA A 340 -13.85 -21.98 -2.01
C ALA A 340 -14.32 -20.52 -2.18
N HIS A 341 -15.62 -20.26 -2.05
CA HIS A 341 -16.24 -18.95 -2.27
C HIS A 341 -17.20 -18.61 -1.11
N PRO A 342 -16.62 -18.29 0.07
CA PRO A 342 -17.41 -18.09 1.29
C PRO A 342 -18.20 -16.78 1.32
N ALA A 343 -17.87 -15.79 0.49
CA ALA A 343 -18.46 -14.45 0.54
C ALA A 343 -18.60 -13.85 -0.87
N VAL A 344 -19.54 -14.40 -1.68
CA VAL A 344 -19.89 -13.81 -2.97
C VAL A 344 -21.03 -12.79 -2.79
N PRO A 345 -21.14 -11.73 -3.64
CA PRO A 345 -22.22 -10.74 -3.53
C PRO A 345 -23.62 -11.37 -3.56
N ASP A 346 -24.47 -10.94 -2.63
CA ASP A 346 -25.90 -11.28 -2.58
C ASP A 346 -26.78 -10.03 -2.68
N VAL A 347 -26.43 -9.17 -3.62
CA VAL A 347 -27.19 -7.96 -3.99
C VAL A 347 -27.64 -8.09 -5.45
N PRO A 348 -28.88 -7.65 -5.80
CA PRO A 348 -29.46 -7.88 -7.12
C PRO A 348 -28.57 -7.42 -8.29
N GLU A 349 -27.88 -6.29 -8.12
CA GLU A 349 -27.05 -5.66 -9.14
C GLU A 349 -25.80 -6.49 -9.50
N LEU A 350 -25.30 -7.32 -8.56
CA LEU A 350 -24.06 -8.08 -8.72
C LEU A 350 -24.24 -9.59 -8.82
N THR A 351 -25.35 -10.15 -8.38
CA THR A 351 -25.54 -11.61 -8.23
C THR A 351 -25.28 -12.40 -9.52
N SER A 352 -25.57 -11.83 -10.70
CA SER A 352 -25.29 -12.45 -12.01
C SER A 352 -23.98 -11.98 -12.65
N LEU A 353 -23.27 -11.04 -12.05
CA LEU A 353 -22.10 -10.36 -12.61
C LEU A 353 -20.80 -10.71 -11.87
N VAL A 354 -20.90 -11.00 -10.57
CA VAL A 354 -19.77 -11.25 -9.67
C VAL A 354 -20.03 -12.51 -8.83
N THR A 355 -19.22 -13.53 -9.01
CA THR A 355 -19.32 -14.83 -8.31
C THR A 355 -18.03 -15.21 -7.59
N ILE A 356 -17.07 -14.30 -7.50
CA ILE A 356 -15.85 -14.40 -6.71
C ILE A 356 -16.10 -13.93 -5.28
N THR A 357 -15.28 -14.40 -4.34
CA THR A 357 -15.25 -13.88 -2.96
C THR A 357 -14.77 -12.44 -2.98
N VAL A 358 -15.48 -11.53 -2.27
CA VAL A 358 -15.27 -10.08 -2.40
C VAL A 358 -14.78 -9.39 -1.13
N HIS A 359 -14.72 -10.08 0.02
CA HIS A 359 -14.45 -9.40 1.30
C HIS A 359 -13.07 -8.72 1.33
N GLU A 360 -12.00 -9.37 0.81
CA GLU A 360 -10.66 -8.76 0.75
C GLU A 360 -10.63 -7.50 -0.14
N TYR A 361 -11.43 -7.46 -1.20
CA TYR A 361 -11.52 -6.26 -2.06
C TYR A 361 -12.27 -5.13 -1.37
N ILE A 362 -13.31 -5.46 -0.61
CA ILE A 362 -14.05 -4.48 0.21
C ILE A 362 -13.13 -3.93 1.32
N GLU A 363 -12.34 -4.79 1.97
CA GLU A 363 -11.39 -4.40 2.99
C GLU A 363 -10.30 -3.48 2.44
N ALA A 364 -9.71 -3.81 1.27
CA ALA A 364 -8.72 -2.96 0.63
C ALA A 364 -9.30 -1.57 0.24
N VAL A 365 -10.56 -1.51 -0.24
CA VAL A 365 -11.23 -0.22 -0.50
C VAL A 365 -11.51 0.54 0.79
N ALA A 366 -11.87 -0.16 1.87
CA ALA A 366 -12.07 0.48 3.17
C ALA A 366 -10.77 1.05 3.73
N GLU A 367 -9.70 0.30 3.66
CA GLU A 367 -8.37 0.77 4.07
C GLU A 367 -7.89 1.95 3.21
N SER A 368 -8.19 1.93 1.89
CA SER A 368 -7.85 3.08 1.03
C SER A 368 -8.51 4.37 1.50
N TYR A 369 -9.71 4.31 2.10
CA TYR A 369 -10.37 5.47 2.68
C TYR A 369 -9.66 5.96 3.94
N ASP A 370 -9.25 5.05 4.81
CA ASP A 370 -8.52 5.40 6.05
C ASP A 370 -7.15 6.02 5.73
N ASN A 371 -6.56 5.67 4.59
CA ASN A 371 -5.27 6.15 4.10
C ASN A 371 -5.39 7.33 3.10
N ALA A 372 -6.59 7.82 2.81
CA ALA A 372 -6.81 8.89 1.81
C ALA A 372 -6.18 10.22 2.23
N LYS A 373 -5.59 10.94 1.26
CA LYS A 373 -4.90 12.22 1.44
C LYS A 373 -5.45 13.27 0.50
#